data_0ba702c43de291e395d37de66d0ff66c
#
_entry.id   0ba702c43de291e395d37de66d0ff66c
#
_cell.length_a   1.000
_cell.length_b   1.000
_cell.length_c   1.000
_cell.angle_alpha   90.00
_cell.angle_beta   90.00
_cell.angle_gamma   90.00
#
_symmetry.space_group_name_H-M   'P 1'
#
loop_
_entity.id
_entity.type
_entity.pdbx_description
1 polymer ?
#
loop_
_entity_poly.entity_id
_entity_poly.type
_entity_poly.pdbx_seq_one_letter_code
_entity_poly.pdbx_strand_id
1 'polypeptide(L)'
;MKCPNYGKKSIFNHFFDFRFFKDYRYSLKKGYICEIYRIKKMNQNTTKLTTFYAATGHLFMHMFAAFYFVIVLAIEDDWQFSYDELINLWFLGSLLVGLGAIPSGWLSDRWSRSGMMAIMFIGLGLASISCGLSTNKFYLLISLSILGLFCSIYHPAGIAWVVNSSKATGRALGFNNIFGGVGIGIGALSSGIIIDYLNWQMAFIIPGVVSIFFGVLLTWHIITKSIPIKNITSEKFRENPPNGDYFKIIIIMLISITCMGFIFQILQTSIPKVIDIRLSESLNLDTAKIGMAVASIYIVSGLMNYIGGILADKYSEKIIYVSGIFGQAILLFIVASTSNYLLIVFALMTVAFNSSILPAENVLLAKFSPEKYQGLVYGIKFIVSFAIAPIAVLLISKSYEITSEFIYLYMGCGFIMILVFIMAVSLPYAREPKTI
;
A
#
# COMPACT_ATOMS: atom_id res chain seq x y z
N MET A 1 -17.98 -15.78 -31.45
CA MET A 1 -17.95 -17.10 -32.16
C MET A 1 -18.42 -18.18 -31.20
N LYS A 2 -19.52 -18.90 -31.50
CA LYS A 2 -19.97 -20.03 -30.69
C LYS A 2 -19.10 -21.24 -31.06
N CYS A 3 -18.39 -21.84 -30.11
CA CYS A 3 -17.64 -23.08 -30.31
C CYS A 3 -18.62 -24.25 -30.39
N PRO A 4 -18.52 -25.12 -31.41
CA PRO A 4 -19.39 -26.28 -31.53
C PRO A 4 -19.06 -27.32 -30.45
N ASN A 5 -20.12 -27.89 -29.84
CA ASN A 5 -20.02 -29.01 -28.89
C ASN A 5 -19.91 -30.32 -29.72
N TYR A 6 -18.72 -30.88 -29.80
CA TYR A 6 -18.54 -32.20 -30.40
C TYR A 6 -18.71 -33.28 -29.33
N GLY A 7 -19.89 -33.90 -29.29
CA GLY A 7 -20.11 -35.14 -28.56
C GLY A 7 -19.22 -36.26 -29.11
N LYS A 8 -18.70 -37.10 -28.21
CA LYS A 8 -17.95 -38.32 -28.56
C LYS A 8 -18.83 -39.24 -29.40
N LYS A 9 -18.66 -39.20 -30.71
CA LYS A 9 -19.20 -40.24 -31.61
C LYS A 9 -18.06 -41.15 -32.08
N SER A 10 -18.35 -42.45 -32.04
CA SER A 10 -17.48 -43.60 -32.25
C SER A 10 -16.66 -43.51 -33.55
N ILE A 11 -15.35 -43.77 -33.41
CA ILE A 11 -14.30 -43.68 -34.46
C ILE A 11 -14.16 -45.02 -35.17
N PHE A 12 -15.18 -45.81 -35.38
CA PHE A 12 -14.93 -47.20 -35.87
C PHE A 12 -15.42 -47.54 -37.25
N ASN A 13 -15.85 -46.61 -38.12
CA ASN A 13 -16.39 -47.02 -39.43
C ASN A 13 -16.03 -46.16 -40.66
N HIS A 14 -14.87 -45.55 -40.79
CA HIS A 14 -14.45 -44.96 -42.09
C HIS A 14 -12.92 -44.96 -42.25
N PHE A 15 -12.38 -46.10 -42.59
CA PHE A 15 -11.04 -46.23 -43.19
C PHE A 15 -11.19 -46.18 -44.70
N PHE A 16 -10.70 -45.16 -45.37
CA PHE A 16 -10.57 -44.88 -46.80
C PHE A 16 -11.39 -43.72 -47.36
N ASP A 17 -11.30 -42.52 -46.75
CA ASP A 17 -11.69 -41.32 -47.48
C ASP A 17 -10.71 -40.17 -47.22
N PHE A 18 -9.95 -39.75 -48.26
CA PHE A 18 -8.98 -38.68 -48.21
C PHE A 18 -9.61 -37.31 -47.86
N ARG A 19 -10.92 -37.12 -48.08
CA ARG A 19 -11.68 -35.91 -47.65
C ARG A 19 -11.88 -35.90 -46.13
N PHE A 20 -12.08 -37.08 -45.53
CA PHE A 20 -12.24 -37.22 -44.09
C PHE A 20 -11.00 -36.76 -43.31
N PHE A 21 -9.79 -37.07 -43.81
CA PHE A 21 -8.53 -36.62 -43.21
C PHE A 21 -8.33 -35.11 -43.32
N LYS A 22 -8.80 -34.48 -44.41
CA LYS A 22 -8.70 -33.02 -44.57
C LYS A 22 -9.69 -32.27 -43.67
N ASP A 23 -10.90 -32.76 -43.54
CA ASP A 23 -11.94 -32.22 -42.65
C ASP A 23 -11.61 -32.48 -41.15
N TYR A 24 -11.05 -33.65 -40.85
CA TYR A 24 -10.58 -34.01 -39.51
C TYR A 24 -9.40 -33.13 -39.08
N ARG A 25 -8.42 -32.89 -39.95
CA ARG A 25 -7.32 -31.93 -39.70
C ARG A 25 -7.83 -30.50 -39.52
N TYR A 26 -8.80 -30.08 -40.31
CA TYR A 26 -9.40 -28.75 -40.20
C TYR A 26 -10.21 -28.60 -38.89
N SER A 27 -10.93 -29.64 -38.52
CA SER A 27 -11.69 -29.70 -37.26
C SER A 27 -10.77 -29.71 -36.04
N LEU A 28 -9.68 -30.50 -36.04
CA LEU A 28 -8.66 -30.48 -34.98
C LEU A 28 -7.96 -29.13 -34.87
N LYS A 29 -7.59 -28.51 -36.00
CA LYS A 29 -6.96 -27.19 -36.03
C LYS A 29 -7.91 -26.11 -35.49
N LYS A 30 -9.20 -26.20 -35.83
CA LYS A 30 -10.24 -25.29 -35.32
C LYS A 30 -10.53 -25.50 -33.83
N GLY A 31 -10.56 -26.76 -33.38
CA GLY A 31 -10.65 -27.11 -31.94
C GLY A 31 -9.46 -26.59 -31.13
N TYR A 32 -8.25 -26.79 -31.65
CA TYR A 32 -7.02 -26.32 -31.04
C TYR A 32 -6.97 -24.78 -30.97
N ILE A 33 -7.34 -24.08 -32.01
CA ILE A 33 -7.44 -22.61 -32.03
C ILE A 33 -8.50 -22.12 -31.05
N CYS A 34 -9.64 -22.79 -30.94
CA CYS A 34 -10.71 -22.45 -30.00
C CYS A 34 -10.24 -22.64 -28.55
N GLU A 35 -9.48 -23.70 -28.28
CA GLU A 35 -8.93 -24.00 -26.97
C GLU A 35 -7.84 -22.97 -26.55
N ILE A 36 -6.94 -22.62 -27.48
CA ILE A 36 -5.96 -21.55 -27.29
C ILE A 36 -6.66 -20.22 -27.02
N TYR A 37 -7.70 -19.87 -27.78
CA TYR A 37 -8.46 -18.64 -27.56
C TYR A 37 -9.16 -18.65 -26.21
N ARG A 38 -9.73 -19.77 -25.78
CA ARG A 38 -10.36 -19.96 -24.47
C ARG A 38 -9.36 -19.79 -23.33
N ILE A 39 -8.19 -20.43 -23.46
CA ILE A 39 -7.08 -20.31 -22.48
C ILE A 39 -6.60 -18.85 -22.40
N LYS A 40 -6.39 -18.20 -23.55
CA LYS A 40 -5.95 -16.80 -23.61
C LYS A 40 -6.98 -15.86 -22.98
N LYS A 41 -8.27 -16.08 -23.21
CA LYS A 41 -9.37 -15.30 -22.60
C LYS A 41 -9.49 -15.55 -21.11
N MET A 42 -9.33 -16.80 -20.66
CA MET A 42 -9.30 -17.14 -19.22
C MET A 42 -8.12 -16.44 -18.52
N ASN A 43 -6.91 -16.49 -19.09
CA ASN A 43 -5.74 -15.81 -18.54
C ASN A 43 -5.93 -14.29 -18.44
N GLN A 44 -6.57 -13.66 -19.45
CA GLN A 44 -6.87 -12.23 -19.40
C GLN A 44 -7.87 -11.86 -18.30
N ASN A 45 -8.93 -12.65 -18.13
CA ASN A 45 -9.93 -12.42 -17.09
C ASN A 45 -9.32 -12.62 -15.68
N THR A 46 -8.52 -13.65 -15.50
CA THR A 46 -7.79 -13.89 -14.23
C THR A 46 -6.87 -12.72 -13.90
N THR A 47 -6.10 -12.20 -14.87
CA THR A 47 -5.23 -11.04 -14.66
C THR A 47 -6.03 -9.79 -14.27
N LYS A 48 -7.17 -9.52 -14.92
CA LYS A 48 -8.04 -8.39 -14.57
C LYS A 48 -8.59 -8.50 -13.16
N LEU A 49 -9.11 -9.68 -12.79
CA LEU A 49 -9.62 -9.93 -11.44
C LEU A 49 -8.52 -9.80 -10.38
N THR A 50 -7.33 -10.35 -10.64
CA THR A 50 -6.18 -10.21 -9.74
C THR A 50 -5.79 -8.75 -9.54
N THR A 51 -5.71 -7.97 -10.64
CA THR A 51 -5.39 -6.54 -10.56
C THR A 51 -6.46 -5.78 -9.77
N PHE A 52 -7.73 -6.08 -9.99
CA PHE A 52 -8.84 -5.48 -9.27
C PHE A 52 -8.77 -5.75 -7.77
N TYR A 53 -8.65 -7.03 -7.36
CA TYR A 53 -8.58 -7.37 -5.93
C TYR A 53 -7.30 -6.90 -5.27
N ALA A 54 -6.17 -6.89 -5.99
CA ALA A 54 -4.93 -6.35 -5.45
C ALA A 54 -5.02 -4.83 -5.22
N ALA A 55 -5.54 -4.08 -6.19
CA ALA A 55 -5.74 -2.63 -6.05
C ALA A 55 -6.74 -2.30 -4.94
N THR A 56 -7.87 -3.00 -4.88
CA THR A 56 -8.86 -2.88 -3.80
C THR A 56 -8.25 -3.25 -2.45
N GLY A 57 -7.45 -4.32 -2.39
CA GLY A 57 -6.75 -4.73 -1.16
C GLY A 57 -5.73 -3.68 -0.69
N HIS A 58 -5.03 -3.02 -1.61
CA HIS A 58 -4.12 -1.91 -1.27
C HIS A 58 -4.87 -0.72 -0.67
N LEU A 59 -6.00 -0.38 -1.29
CA LEU A 59 -6.90 0.65 -0.78
C LEU A 59 -7.37 0.32 0.63
N PHE A 60 -7.93 -0.88 0.86
CA PHE A 60 -8.47 -1.27 2.17
C PHE A 60 -7.39 -1.35 3.24
N MET A 61 -6.22 -1.93 2.93
CA MET A 61 -5.13 -2.00 3.88
C MET A 61 -4.73 -0.61 4.39
N HIS A 62 -4.50 0.35 3.47
CA HIS A 62 -4.13 1.69 3.86
C HIS A 62 -5.28 2.49 4.49
N MET A 63 -6.51 2.25 4.06
CA MET A 63 -7.71 2.81 4.68
C MET A 63 -7.79 2.39 6.16
N PHE A 64 -7.73 1.09 6.45
CA PHE A 64 -7.82 0.57 7.81
C PHE A 64 -6.59 0.90 8.68
N ALA A 65 -5.42 1.06 8.08
CA ALA A 65 -4.22 1.49 8.82
C ALA A 65 -4.24 2.98 9.20
N ALA A 66 -5.10 3.79 8.57
CA ALA A 66 -5.08 5.24 8.72
C ALA A 66 -6.37 5.87 9.26
N PHE A 67 -7.53 5.26 9.05
CA PHE A 67 -8.83 5.85 9.41
C PHE A 67 -8.97 6.12 10.91
N TYR A 68 -8.31 5.32 11.77
CA TYR A 68 -8.30 5.52 13.22
C TYR A 68 -7.80 6.91 13.62
N PHE A 69 -6.89 7.50 12.84
CA PHE A 69 -6.30 8.81 13.14
C PHE A 69 -7.30 9.98 13.00
N VAL A 70 -8.42 9.76 12.31
CA VAL A 70 -9.57 10.68 12.29
C VAL A 70 -10.60 10.24 13.33
N ILE A 71 -10.86 8.94 13.46
CA ILE A 71 -11.86 8.42 14.40
C ILE A 71 -11.48 8.73 15.86
N VAL A 72 -10.18 8.72 16.18
CA VAL A 72 -9.70 9.01 17.53
C VAL A 72 -10.09 10.39 18.06
N LEU A 73 -10.28 11.39 17.17
CA LEU A 73 -10.75 12.72 17.55
C LEU A 73 -12.14 12.66 18.18
N ALA A 74 -13.05 11.89 17.58
CA ALA A 74 -14.40 11.71 18.12
C ALA A 74 -14.44 10.82 19.36
N ILE A 75 -13.52 9.85 19.50
CA ILE A 75 -13.40 9.03 20.71
C ILE A 75 -12.87 9.89 21.88
N GLU A 76 -11.94 10.83 21.62
CA GLU A 76 -11.45 11.80 22.59
C GLU A 76 -12.60 12.58 23.22
N ASP A 77 -13.52 13.08 22.38
CA ASP A 77 -14.69 13.82 22.81
C ASP A 77 -15.71 12.94 23.56
N ASP A 78 -15.95 11.71 23.07
CA ASP A 78 -16.98 10.80 23.63
C ASP A 78 -16.50 10.17 24.95
N TRP A 79 -15.24 9.71 25.03
CA TRP A 79 -14.72 9.01 26.19
C TRP A 79 -13.99 9.90 27.19
N GLN A 80 -13.76 11.18 26.88
CA GLN A 80 -13.06 12.15 27.74
C GLN A 80 -11.68 11.67 28.20
N PHE A 81 -10.96 10.94 27.32
CA PHE A 81 -9.55 10.61 27.48
C PHE A 81 -8.72 11.55 26.60
N SER A 82 -7.47 11.80 27.00
CA SER A 82 -6.56 12.63 26.22
C SER A 82 -6.12 11.94 24.93
N TYR A 83 -5.81 12.74 23.91
CA TYR A 83 -5.37 12.23 22.60
C TYR A 83 -4.14 11.32 22.70
N ASP A 84 -3.16 11.66 23.53
CA ASP A 84 -1.94 10.87 23.72
C ASP A 84 -2.24 9.48 24.28
N GLU A 85 -3.18 9.34 25.21
CA GLU A 85 -3.63 8.04 25.71
C GLU A 85 -4.30 7.21 24.59
N LEU A 86 -5.19 7.83 23.81
CA LEU A 86 -5.95 7.15 22.78
C LEU A 86 -5.10 6.77 21.59
N ILE A 87 -4.22 7.65 21.10
CA ILE A 87 -3.36 7.33 19.96
C ILE A 87 -2.37 6.20 20.27
N ASN A 88 -1.96 6.05 21.53
CA ASN A 88 -1.14 4.92 21.97
C ASN A 88 -1.82 3.55 21.85
N LEU A 89 -3.15 3.48 21.77
CA LEU A 89 -3.85 2.21 21.51
C LEU A 89 -3.49 1.62 20.15
N TRP A 90 -3.03 2.44 19.20
CA TRP A 90 -2.54 1.97 17.91
C TRP A 90 -1.11 1.43 17.95
N PHE A 91 -0.36 1.63 19.05
CA PHE A 91 1.03 1.16 19.15
C PHE A 91 1.21 -0.32 18.82
N LEU A 92 0.44 -1.19 19.50
CA LEU A 92 0.53 -2.64 19.26
C LEU A 92 0.03 -3.03 17.87
N GLY A 93 -1.01 -2.36 17.37
CA GLY A 93 -1.50 -2.54 15.99
C GLY A 93 -0.41 -2.23 14.97
N SER A 94 0.26 -1.07 15.10
CA SER A 94 1.34 -0.66 14.22
C SER A 94 2.55 -1.61 14.29
N LEU A 95 2.88 -2.14 15.46
CA LEU A 95 3.92 -3.16 15.64
C LEU A 95 3.57 -4.45 14.90
N LEU A 96 2.31 -4.89 14.99
CA LEU A 96 1.84 -6.11 14.33
C LEU A 96 1.74 -5.97 12.81
N VAL A 97 1.54 -4.74 12.27
CA VAL A 97 1.68 -4.50 10.81
C VAL A 97 3.08 -4.89 10.35
N GLY A 98 4.13 -4.50 11.08
CA GLY A 98 5.51 -4.83 10.74
C GLY A 98 5.87 -6.30 10.99
N LEU A 99 5.67 -6.78 12.21
CA LEU A 99 6.05 -8.15 12.60
C LEU A 99 5.23 -9.21 11.88
N GLY A 100 3.94 -8.97 11.67
CA GLY A 100 3.04 -9.88 10.97
C GLY A 100 3.35 -10.05 9.49
N ALA A 101 4.09 -9.12 8.88
CA ALA A 101 4.47 -9.22 7.46
C ALA A 101 5.37 -10.42 7.17
N ILE A 102 6.23 -10.83 8.14
CA ILE A 102 7.13 -11.99 7.98
C ILE A 102 6.35 -13.29 7.85
N PRO A 103 5.50 -13.70 8.83
CA PRO A 103 4.71 -14.92 8.70
C PRO A 103 3.68 -14.84 7.56
N SER A 104 3.13 -13.67 7.28
CA SER A 104 2.19 -13.45 6.16
C SER A 104 2.86 -13.71 4.81
N GLY A 105 4.08 -13.23 4.60
CA GLY A 105 4.87 -13.48 3.40
C GLY A 105 5.21 -14.97 3.25
N TRP A 106 5.71 -15.60 4.32
CA TRP A 106 6.03 -17.01 4.32
C TRP A 106 4.81 -17.90 3.99
N LEU A 107 3.66 -17.60 4.60
CA LEU A 107 2.42 -18.34 4.34
C LEU A 107 1.88 -18.08 2.94
N SER A 108 1.94 -16.84 2.47
CA SER A 108 1.57 -16.43 1.12
C SER A 108 2.32 -17.22 0.04
N ASP A 109 3.63 -17.42 0.22
CA ASP A 109 4.46 -18.15 -0.75
C ASP A 109 4.22 -19.65 -0.72
N ARG A 110 3.99 -20.23 0.46
CA ARG A 110 3.82 -21.69 0.63
C ARG A 110 2.40 -22.18 0.38
N TRP A 111 1.42 -21.37 0.68
CA TRP A 111 0.01 -21.75 0.55
C TRP A 111 -0.67 -21.06 -0.63
N SER A 112 -1.02 -19.77 -0.50
CA SER A 112 -1.78 -19.09 -1.54
C SER A 112 -1.79 -17.56 -1.34
N ARG A 113 -1.41 -16.80 -2.38
CA ARG A 113 -1.51 -15.34 -2.37
C ARG A 113 -2.96 -14.89 -2.40
N SER A 114 -3.79 -15.48 -3.26
CA SER A 114 -5.23 -15.16 -3.34
C SER A 114 -5.96 -15.56 -2.06
N GLY A 115 -5.61 -16.69 -1.43
CA GLY A 115 -6.15 -17.12 -0.15
C GLY A 115 -5.80 -16.16 0.98
N MET A 116 -4.53 -15.72 1.06
CA MET A 116 -4.10 -14.73 2.04
C MET A 116 -4.83 -13.39 1.87
N MET A 117 -5.08 -12.94 0.62
CA MET A 117 -5.86 -11.75 0.35
C MET A 117 -7.32 -11.88 0.80
N ALA A 118 -7.93 -13.06 0.65
CA ALA A 118 -9.29 -13.31 1.17
C ALA A 118 -9.32 -13.25 2.71
N ILE A 119 -8.34 -13.87 3.38
CA ILE A 119 -8.18 -13.79 4.84
C ILE A 119 -7.99 -12.34 5.27
N MET A 120 -7.19 -11.56 4.56
CA MET A 120 -6.98 -10.15 4.86
C MET A 120 -8.31 -9.37 4.83
N PHE A 121 -9.08 -9.46 3.75
CA PHE A 121 -10.35 -8.71 3.65
C PHE A 121 -11.35 -9.09 4.75
N ILE A 122 -11.52 -10.40 5.00
CA ILE A 122 -12.44 -10.88 6.06
C ILE A 122 -11.93 -10.46 7.43
N GLY A 123 -10.64 -10.65 7.70
CA GLY A 123 -10.02 -10.33 8.98
C GLY A 123 -10.02 -8.84 9.29
N LEU A 124 -9.69 -7.97 8.30
CA LEU A 124 -9.81 -6.52 8.43
C LEU A 124 -11.24 -6.11 8.79
N GLY A 125 -12.23 -6.69 8.10
CA GLY A 125 -13.63 -6.38 8.35
C GLY A 125 -14.11 -6.80 9.73
N LEU A 126 -13.78 -8.01 10.18
CA LEU A 126 -14.13 -8.49 11.50
C LEU A 126 -13.44 -7.70 12.62
N ALA A 127 -12.15 -7.40 12.45
CA ALA A 127 -11.39 -6.60 13.41
C ALA A 127 -11.93 -5.17 13.49
N SER A 128 -12.29 -4.57 12.36
CA SER A 128 -12.88 -3.22 12.32
C SER A 128 -14.24 -3.20 13.01
N ILE A 129 -15.12 -4.18 12.75
CA ILE A 129 -16.40 -4.30 13.46
C ILE A 129 -16.15 -4.45 14.98
N SER A 130 -15.16 -5.23 15.38
CA SER A 130 -14.78 -5.37 16.80
C SER A 130 -14.30 -4.03 17.39
N CYS A 131 -13.60 -3.18 16.64
CA CYS A 131 -13.26 -1.83 17.09
C CYS A 131 -14.52 -1.00 17.34
N GLY A 132 -15.49 -1.01 16.42
CA GLY A 132 -16.73 -0.26 16.57
C GLY A 132 -17.67 -0.77 17.69
N LEU A 133 -17.49 -2.02 18.12
CA LEU A 133 -18.22 -2.61 19.26
C LEU A 133 -17.48 -2.44 20.59
N SER A 134 -16.32 -1.82 20.61
CA SER A 134 -15.50 -1.64 21.81
C SER A 134 -16.15 -0.65 22.79
N THR A 135 -16.23 -1.06 24.04
CA THR A 135 -16.87 -0.27 25.12
C THR A 135 -15.86 0.36 26.08
N ASN A 136 -14.56 0.08 25.91
CA ASN A 136 -13.48 0.64 26.73
C ASN A 136 -12.12 0.53 26.01
N LYS A 137 -11.12 1.21 26.55
CA LYS A 137 -9.74 1.26 25.99
C LYS A 137 -9.11 -0.12 25.79
N PHE A 138 -9.35 -1.07 26.69
CA PHE A 138 -8.73 -2.39 26.61
C PHE A 138 -9.26 -3.21 25.42
N TYR A 139 -10.57 -3.22 25.22
CA TYR A 139 -11.17 -3.89 24.06
C TYR A 139 -10.79 -3.20 22.75
N LEU A 140 -10.73 -1.87 22.73
CA LEU A 140 -10.28 -1.13 21.55
C LEU A 140 -8.82 -1.42 21.22
N LEU A 141 -7.93 -1.47 22.23
CA LEU A 141 -6.53 -1.86 22.05
C LEU A 141 -6.39 -3.24 21.40
N ILE A 142 -7.12 -4.25 21.89
CA ILE A 142 -7.08 -5.60 21.34
C ILE A 142 -7.59 -5.60 19.90
N SER A 143 -8.72 -4.95 19.64
CA SER A 143 -9.34 -4.89 18.32
C SER A 143 -8.45 -4.17 17.29
N LEU A 144 -7.83 -3.04 17.66
CA LEU A 144 -6.85 -2.33 16.84
C LEU A 144 -5.59 -3.17 16.59
N SER A 145 -5.16 -3.96 17.58
CA SER A 145 -4.01 -4.87 17.43
C SER A 145 -4.31 -5.96 16.40
N ILE A 146 -5.50 -6.56 16.47
CA ILE A 146 -5.95 -7.57 15.50
C ILE A 146 -6.10 -6.93 14.10
N LEU A 147 -6.60 -5.70 14.02
CA LEU A 147 -6.69 -4.95 12.76
C LEU A 147 -5.31 -4.76 12.13
N GLY A 148 -4.31 -4.34 12.92
CA GLY A 148 -2.92 -4.22 12.47
C GLY A 148 -2.33 -5.54 11.97
N LEU A 149 -2.64 -6.65 12.65
CA LEU A 149 -2.21 -7.98 12.22
C LEU A 149 -2.74 -8.33 10.83
N PHE A 150 -4.01 -8.06 10.54
CA PHE A 150 -4.56 -8.31 9.20
C PHE A 150 -4.07 -7.31 8.15
N CYS A 151 -3.76 -6.06 8.51
CA CYS A 151 -3.08 -5.10 7.63
C CYS A 151 -1.72 -5.62 7.15
N SER A 152 -1.00 -6.40 7.97
CA SER A 152 0.33 -6.93 7.65
C SER A 152 0.38 -7.83 6.42
N ILE A 153 -0.78 -8.38 6.00
CA ILE A 153 -0.87 -9.38 4.93
C ILE A 153 -0.65 -8.75 3.55
N TYR A 154 -1.11 -7.51 3.34
CA TYR A 154 -1.18 -6.94 2.00
C TYR A 154 0.17 -6.85 1.31
N HIS A 155 1.16 -6.22 1.94
CA HIS A 155 2.43 -5.91 1.26
C HIS A 155 3.17 -7.17 0.79
N PRO A 156 3.36 -8.22 1.60
CA PRO A 156 4.01 -9.42 1.12
C PRO A 156 3.13 -10.24 0.14
N ALA A 157 1.83 -10.35 0.38
CA ALA A 157 0.96 -11.19 -0.44
C ALA A 157 0.43 -10.46 -1.69
N GLY A 158 -0.13 -9.27 -1.53
CA GLY A 158 -0.78 -8.50 -2.59
C GLY A 158 0.20 -8.00 -3.64
N ILE A 159 1.33 -7.40 -3.23
CA ILE A 159 2.37 -6.94 -4.17
C ILE A 159 2.96 -8.12 -4.95
N ALA A 160 3.31 -9.22 -4.28
CA ALA A 160 3.79 -10.42 -4.93
C ALA A 160 2.74 -11.00 -5.89
N TRP A 161 1.47 -10.88 -5.57
CA TRP A 161 0.38 -11.32 -6.44
C TRP A 161 0.28 -10.49 -7.72
N VAL A 162 0.40 -9.15 -7.63
CA VAL A 162 0.46 -8.24 -8.79
C VAL A 162 1.65 -8.56 -9.69
N VAL A 163 2.85 -8.68 -9.09
CA VAL A 163 4.10 -8.96 -9.82
C VAL A 163 4.01 -10.25 -10.64
N ASN A 164 3.46 -11.32 -10.03
CA ASN A 164 3.39 -12.63 -10.69
C ASN A 164 2.22 -12.75 -11.68
N SER A 165 1.24 -11.86 -11.63
CA SER A 165 0.06 -11.91 -12.51
C SER A 165 0.18 -11.01 -13.74
N SER A 166 1.18 -10.14 -13.81
CA SER A 166 1.33 -9.16 -14.89
C SER A 166 2.63 -9.34 -15.67
N LYS A 167 2.53 -9.28 -17.01
CA LYS A 167 3.71 -9.22 -17.89
C LYS A 167 4.38 -7.85 -17.88
N ALA A 168 3.63 -6.78 -17.63
CA ALA A 168 4.10 -5.40 -17.52
C ALA A 168 4.13 -4.99 -16.04
N THR A 169 5.02 -5.61 -15.27
CA THR A 169 5.11 -5.51 -13.81
C THR A 169 5.20 -4.07 -13.30
N GLY A 170 6.05 -3.23 -13.90
CA GLY A 170 6.22 -1.83 -13.49
C GLY A 170 4.91 -1.02 -13.62
N ARG A 171 4.20 -1.17 -14.75
CA ARG A 171 2.91 -0.49 -14.95
C ARG A 171 1.84 -0.98 -13.98
N ALA A 172 1.79 -2.30 -13.73
CA ALA A 172 0.83 -2.89 -12.81
C ALA A 172 1.08 -2.43 -11.36
N LEU A 173 2.34 -2.36 -10.92
CA LEU A 173 2.71 -1.83 -9.62
C LEU A 173 2.44 -0.34 -9.49
N GLY A 174 2.76 0.46 -10.54
CA GLY A 174 2.45 1.89 -10.56
C GLY A 174 0.95 2.16 -10.39
N PHE A 175 0.11 1.44 -11.14
CA PHE A 175 -1.34 1.49 -10.98
C PHE A 175 -1.78 1.10 -9.57
N ASN A 176 -1.26 -0.02 -9.06
CA ASN A 176 -1.58 -0.51 -7.72
C ASN A 176 -1.19 0.48 -6.61
N ASN A 177 -0.07 1.19 -6.76
CA ASN A 177 0.42 2.12 -5.75
C ASN A 177 -0.46 3.37 -5.59
N ILE A 178 -1.20 3.79 -6.63
CA ILE A 178 -2.17 4.90 -6.51
C ILE A 178 -3.19 4.58 -5.42
N PHE A 179 -3.63 3.33 -5.32
CA PHE A 179 -4.68 2.91 -4.39
C PHE A 179 -4.23 2.96 -2.92
N GLY A 180 -2.92 2.96 -2.63
CA GLY A 180 -2.42 3.17 -1.28
C GLY A 180 -2.75 4.57 -0.75
N GLY A 181 -2.36 5.63 -1.47
CA GLY A 181 -2.68 7.02 -1.08
C GLY A 181 -4.18 7.31 -1.11
N VAL A 182 -4.88 6.82 -2.14
CA VAL A 182 -6.35 6.91 -2.24
C VAL A 182 -7.03 6.23 -1.06
N GLY A 183 -6.51 5.09 -0.58
CA GLY A 183 -7.03 4.36 0.57
C GLY A 183 -6.97 5.20 1.85
N ILE A 184 -5.83 5.86 2.13
CA ILE A 184 -5.70 6.76 3.28
C ILE A 184 -6.73 7.89 3.17
N GLY A 185 -6.84 8.53 2.00
CA GLY A 185 -7.76 9.62 1.78
C GLY A 185 -9.23 9.21 1.93
N ILE A 186 -9.63 8.09 1.33
CA ILE A 186 -11.00 7.55 1.49
C ILE A 186 -11.28 7.20 2.94
N GLY A 187 -10.30 6.61 3.65
CA GLY A 187 -10.43 6.30 5.07
C GLY A 187 -10.73 7.55 5.91
N ALA A 188 -9.96 8.61 5.71
CA ALA A 188 -10.15 9.87 6.43
C ALA A 188 -11.50 10.53 6.09
N LEU A 189 -11.84 10.63 4.80
CA LEU A 189 -13.09 11.25 4.35
C LEU A 189 -14.32 10.48 4.82
N SER A 190 -14.34 9.15 4.61
CA SER A 190 -15.48 8.33 5.00
C SER A 190 -15.68 8.31 6.52
N SER A 191 -14.59 8.24 7.28
CA SER A 191 -14.68 8.27 8.75
C SER A 191 -15.24 9.60 9.24
N GLY A 192 -14.76 10.74 8.74
CA GLY A 192 -15.27 12.03 9.12
C GLY A 192 -16.76 12.19 8.80
N ILE A 193 -17.18 11.85 7.58
CA ILE A 193 -18.59 11.91 7.18
C ILE A 193 -19.45 10.98 8.05
N ILE A 194 -19.03 9.73 8.27
CA ILE A 194 -19.83 8.79 9.06
C ILE A 194 -19.95 9.26 10.52
N ILE A 195 -18.89 9.84 11.08
CA ILE A 195 -18.90 10.38 12.45
C ILE A 195 -19.93 11.49 12.59
N ASP A 196 -19.90 12.48 11.70
CA ASP A 196 -20.78 13.64 11.79
C ASP A 196 -22.26 13.30 11.56
N TYR A 197 -22.57 12.31 10.70
CA TYR A 197 -23.96 11.92 10.42
C TYR A 197 -24.47 10.79 11.32
N LEU A 198 -23.59 10.00 11.91
CA LEU A 198 -23.96 8.85 12.73
C LEU A 198 -23.18 8.84 14.07
N ASN A 199 -22.03 8.18 14.14
CA ASN A 199 -21.13 8.15 15.29
C ASN A 199 -19.80 7.47 14.90
N TRP A 200 -18.82 7.52 15.81
CA TRP A 200 -17.49 6.92 15.60
C TRP A 200 -17.53 5.38 15.51
N GLN A 201 -18.47 4.70 16.17
CA GLN A 201 -18.63 3.25 16.09
C GLN A 201 -18.95 2.79 14.67
N MET A 202 -19.85 3.52 14.00
CA MET A 202 -20.25 3.24 12.61
C MET A 202 -19.11 3.52 11.63
N ALA A 203 -18.19 4.43 11.95
CA ALA A 203 -17.01 4.67 11.14
C ALA A 203 -16.05 3.45 11.09
N PHE A 204 -16.10 2.56 12.06
CA PHE A 204 -15.46 1.25 12.03
C PHE A 204 -16.34 0.17 11.39
N ILE A 205 -17.63 0.12 11.76
CA ILE A 205 -18.53 -0.99 11.39
C ILE A 205 -18.82 -0.99 9.89
N ILE A 206 -19.18 0.16 9.30
CA ILE A 206 -19.57 0.24 7.89
C ILE A 206 -18.45 -0.20 6.95
N PRO A 207 -17.22 0.36 7.02
CA PRO A 207 -16.12 -0.11 6.21
C PRO A 207 -15.77 -1.58 6.49
N GLY A 208 -15.93 -2.03 7.74
CA GLY A 208 -15.73 -3.43 8.12
C GLY A 208 -16.65 -4.39 7.37
N VAL A 209 -17.95 -4.08 7.30
CA VAL A 209 -18.93 -4.88 6.52
C VAL A 209 -18.58 -4.89 5.03
N VAL A 210 -18.19 -3.74 4.48
CA VAL A 210 -17.79 -3.66 3.06
C VAL A 210 -16.53 -4.50 2.80
N SER A 211 -15.57 -4.52 3.72
CA SER A 211 -14.38 -5.38 3.60
C SER A 211 -14.73 -6.86 3.60
N ILE A 212 -15.61 -7.31 4.49
CA ILE A 212 -16.10 -8.71 4.51
C ILE A 212 -16.74 -9.07 3.17
N PHE A 213 -17.57 -8.18 2.62
CA PHE A 213 -18.20 -8.39 1.31
C PHE A 213 -17.16 -8.68 0.23
N PHE A 214 -16.08 -7.87 0.14
CA PHE A 214 -14.99 -8.12 -0.81
C PHE A 214 -14.25 -9.43 -0.54
N GLY A 215 -14.05 -9.80 0.73
CA GLY A 215 -13.44 -11.06 1.12
C GLY A 215 -14.27 -12.28 0.72
N VAL A 216 -15.59 -12.23 0.93
CA VAL A 216 -16.54 -13.27 0.50
C VAL A 216 -16.57 -13.36 -1.02
N LEU A 217 -16.61 -12.23 -1.72
CA LEU A 217 -16.62 -12.19 -3.19
C LEU A 217 -15.31 -12.76 -3.78
N LEU A 218 -14.15 -12.45 -3.18
CA LEU A 218 -12.87 -13.05 -3.59
C LEU A 218 -12.87 -14.56 -3.35
N THR A 219 -13.35 -15.01 -2.19
CA THR A 219 -13.49 -16.43 -1.86
C THR A 219 -14.37 -17.15 -2.87
N TRP A 220 -15.48 -16.54 -3.26
CA TRP A 220 -16.33 -17.05 -4.34
C TRP A 220 -15.59 -17.23 -5.67
N HIS A 221 -14.77 -16.23 -6.09
CA HIS A 221 -13.98 -16.34 -7.32
C HIS A 221 -12.89 -17.43 -7.23
N ILE A 222 -12.35 -17.69 -6.02
CA ILE A 222 -11.40 -18.78 -5.80
C ILE A 222 -12.11 -20.14 -5.91
N ILE A 223 -13.28 -20.30 -5.25
CA ILE A 223 -14.07 -21.54 -5.27
C ILE A 223 -14.53 -21.86 -6.70
N THR A 224 -14.98 -20.85 -7.44
CA THR A 224 -15.42 -21.00 -8.86
C THR A 224 -14.24 -21.14 -9.84
N LYS A 225 -13.00 -21.19 -9.36
CA LYS A 225 -11.76 -21.31 -10.16
C LYS A 225 -11.56 -20.18 -11.18
N SER A 226 -12.20 -19.04 -11.00
CA SER A 226 -11.96 -17.82 -11.77
C SER A 226 -10.61 -17.20 -11.41
N ILE A 227 -10.17 -17.40 -10.18
CA ILE A 227 -8.85 -17.05 -9.64
C ILE A 227 -8.18 -18.33 -9.12
N PRO A 228 -6.93 -18.64 -9.54
CA PRO A 228 -6.24 -19.84 -9.06
C PRO A 228 -5.82 -19.68 -7.60
N ILE A 229 -5.99 -20.74 -6.81
CA ILE A 229 -5.49 -20.79 -5.44
C ILE A 229 -3.97 -21.04 -5.39
N LYS A 230 -3.44 -21.81 -6.34
CA LYS A 230 -1.99 -22.09 -6.43
C LYS A 230 -1.23 -20.91 -6.99
N ASN A 231 -0.08 -20.60 -6.38
CA ASN A 231 0.81 -19.55 -6.87
C ASN A 231 1.37 -19.89 -8.24
N ILE A 232 1.32 -18.93 -9.15
CA ILE A 232 2.02 -19.02 -10.43
C ILE A 232 3.45 -18.55 -10.16
N THR A 233 4.43 -19.45 -10.19
CA THR A 233 5.85 -19.12 -10.07
C THR A 233 6.36 -18.67 -11.43
N SER A 234 6.88 -17.44 -11.52
CA SER A 234 7.70 -17.02 -12.66
C SER A 234 9.16 -17.10 -12.25
N GLU A 235 9.88 -18.06 -12.76
CA GLU A 235 11.34 -18.07 -12.69
C GLU A 235 11.90 -17.01 -13.66
N LYS A 236 12.55 -15.98 -13.13
CA LYS A 236 13.49 -15.15 -13.88
C LYS A 236 14.56 -14.66 -12.93
N PHE A 237 15.67 -15.37 -12.88
CA PHE A 237 16.93 -14.85 -12.36
C PHE A 237 17.87 -14.62 -13.55
N ARG A 238 18.38 -13.40 -13.70
CA ARG A 238 19.53 -13.10 -14.52
C ARG A 238 20.70 -12.78 -13.61
N GLU A 239 21.86 -13.34 -13.93
CA GLU A 239 23.09 -13.17 -13.14
C GLU A 239 23.91 -12.04 -13.75
N ASN A 240 24.15 -10.96 -13.00
CA ASN A 240 25.39 -10.17 -13.08
C ASN A 240 25.45 -9.19 -11.89
N PRO A 241 26.44 -9.31 -10.99
CA PRO A 241 26.63 -8.37 -9.90
C PRO A 241 27.19 -7.03 -10.42
N PRO A 242 26.73 -5.88 -9.93
CA PRO A 242 27.35 -4.60 -10.25
C PRO A 242 28.75 -4.51 -9.61
N ASN A 243 29.74 -4.00 -10.37
CA ASN A 243 31.08 -3.72 -9.86
C ASN A 243 31.03 -2.42 -9.04
N GLY A 244 31.39 -2.46 -7.75
CA GLY A 244 31.58 -1.28 -6.91
C GLY A 244 31.17 -1.50 -5.45
N ASP A 245 31.29 -0.45 -4.64
CA ASP A 245 30.95 -0.40 -3.20
C ASP A 245 29.42 -0.40 -2.97
N TYR A 246 28.71 -1.38 -3.57
CA TYR A 246 27.25 -1.49 -3.49
C TYR A 246 26.75 -1.62 -2.05
N PHE A 247 27.54 -2.20 -1.15
CA PHE A 247 27.16 -2.37 0.26
C PHE A 247 26.96 -1.03 0.97
N LYS A 248 27.92 -0.09 0.78
CA LYS A 248 27.80 1.28 1.33
C LYS A 248 26.59 2.02 0.77
N ILE A 249 26.33 1.88 -0.54
CA ILE A 249 25.21 2.50 -1.21
C ILE A 249 23.90 1.96 -0.65
N ILE A 250 23.76 0.63 -0.51
CA ILE A 250 22.58 -0.01 0.06
C ILE A 250 22.34 0.45 1.49
N ILE A 251 23.37 0.56 2.33
CA ILE A 251 23.22 1.06 3.70
C ILE A 251 22.68 2.50 3.71
N ILE A 252 23.25 3.40 2.91
CA ILE A 252 22.78 4.78 2.79
C ILE A 252 21.32 4.79 2.37
N MET A 253 20.95 4.00 1.37
CA MET A 253 19.57 3.91 0.92
C MET A 253 18.62 3.36 1.99
N LEU A 254 19.01 2.30 2.70
CA LEU A 254 18.18 1.73 3.77
C LEU A 254 17.96 2.72 4.92
N ILE A 255 18.99 3.47 5.32
CA ILE A 255 18.85 4.55 6.31
C ILE A 255 17.87 5.62 5.80
N SER A 256 18.06 6.08 4.57
CA SER A 256 17.17 7.07 3.96
C SER A 256 15.72 6.58 3.90
N ILE A 257 15.50 5.34 3.45
CA ILE A 257 14.19 4.69 3.37
C ILE A 257 13.53 4.61 4.75
N THR A 258 14.31 4.24 5.78
CA THR A 258 13.80 4.16 7.16
C THR A 258 13.36 5.53 7.66
N CYS A 259 14.19 6.57 7.47
CA CYS A 259 13.86 7.94 7.89
C CYS A 259 12.63 8.48 7.13
N MET A 260 12.54 8.23 5.82
CA MET A 260 11.41 8.64 5.02
C MET A 260 10.11 7.93 5.41
N GLY A 261 10.18 6.62 5.66
CA GLY A 261 9.05 5.85 6.17
C GLY A 261 8.62 6.34 7.54
N PHE A 262 9.56 6.65 8.42
CA PHE A 262 9.30 7.22 9.74
C PHE A 262 8.56 8.56 9.66
N ILE A 263 9.02 9.49 8.82
CA ILE A 263 8.37 10.78 8.64
C ILE A 263 7.00 10.64 8.01
N PHE A 264 6.84 9.71 7.06
CA PHE A 264 5.53 9.39 6.51
C PHE A 264 4.56 8.93 7.60
N GLN A 265 4.98 8.05 8.49
CA GLN A 265 4.15 7.58 9.61
C GLN A 265 3.81 8.70 10.59
N ILE A 266 4.76 9.58 10.91
CA ILE A 266 4.49 10.76 11.77
C ILE A 266 3.44 11.64 11.11
N LEU A 267 3.61 12.02 9.85
CA LEU A 267 2.66 12.87 9.13
C LEU A 267 1.28 12.21 9.04
N GLN A 268 1.24 10.92 8.66
CA GLN A 268 -0.03 10.20 8.51
C GLN A 268 -0.83 10.14 9.81
N THR A 269 -0.15 9.94 10.92
CA THR A 269 -0.79 9.79 12.23
C THR A 269 -1.17 11.12 12.86
N SER A 270 -0.32 12.16 12.72
CA SER A 270 -0.48 13.43 13.43
C SER A 270 -1.27 14.51 12.66
N ILE A 271 -1.26 14.50 11.32
CA ILE A 271 -1.93 15.55 10.51
C ILE A 271 -3.40 15.77 10.89
N PRO A 272 -4.25 14.74 11.12
CA PRO A 272 -5.62 14.97 11.54
C PRO A 272 -5.71 15.81 12.83
N LYS A 273 -4.92 15.45 13.86
CA LYS A 273 -4.89 16.20 15.12
C LYS A 273 -4.29 17.58 14.99
N VAL A 274 -3.26 17.77 14.15
CA VAL A 274 -2.68 19.10 13.87
C VAL A 274 -3.69 20.03 13.22
N ILE A 275 -4.48 19.51 12.27
CA ILE A 275 -5.58 20.28 11.64
C ILE A 275 -6.64 20.62 12.70
N ASP A 276 -7.00 19.65 13.53
CA ASP A 276 -7.95 19.84 14.62
C ASP A 276 -7.52 20.96 15.57
N ILE A 277 -6.37 20.87 16.20
CA ILE A 277 -5.91 21.84 17.22
C ILE A 277 -5.58 23.23 16.67
N ARG A 278 -5.17 23.34 15.39
CA ARG A 278 -4.73 24.61 14.81
C ARG A 278 -5.79 25.31 13.97
N LEU A 279 -6.77 24.59 13.43
CA LEU A 279 -7.70 25.14 12.45
C LEU A 279 -9.17 24.99 12.82
N SER A 280 -9.55 24.03 13.70
CA SER A 280 -10.97 23.72 13.93
C SER A 280 -11.73 24.91 14.51
N GLU A 281 -11.17 25.63 15.48
CA GLU A 281 -11.81 26.82 16.04
C GLU A 281 -11.89 27.97 15.03
N SER A 282 -10.77 28.27 14.34
CA SER A 282 -10.68 29.43 13.43
C SER A 282 -11.48 29.26 12.14
N LEU A 283 -11.65 28.04 11.64
CA LEU A 283 -12.35 27.70 10.40
C LEU A 283 -13.69 26.98 10.61
N ASN A 284 -14.09 26.78 11.86
CA ASN A 284 -15.27 26.02 12.25
C ASN A 284 -15.34 24.65 11.54
N LEU A 285 -14.27 23.85 11.74
CA LEU A 285 -14.15 22.52 11.14
C LEU A 285 -14.85 21.48 12.03
N ASP A 286 -15.75 20.71 11.41
CA ASP A 286 -16.25 19.45 11.94
C ASP A 286 -15.36 18.28 11.50
N THR A 287 -15.63 17.08 11.99
CA THR A 287 -14.82 15.89 11.70
C THR A 287 -14.82 15.54 10.20
N ALA A 288 -15.93 15.79 9.49
CA ALA A 288 -16.00 15.60 8.04
C ALA A 288 -15.07 16.55 7.29
N LYS A 289 -14.98 17.82 7.69
CA LYS A 289 -14.07 18.80 7.05
C LYS A 289 -12.62 18.48 7.33
N ILE A 290 -12.29 18.02 8.55
CA ILE A 290 -10.94 17.50 8.87
C ILE A 290 -10.64 16.30 7.97
N GLY A 291 -11.54 15.33 7.91
CA GLY A 291 -11.41 14.16 7.03
C GLY A 291 -11.25 14.54 5.55
N MET A 292 -11.95 15.55 5.07
CA MET A 292 -11.83 16.08 3.69
C MET A 292 -10.46 16.71 3.44
N ALA A 293 -9.93 17.50 4.39
CA ALA A 293 -8.60 18.08 4.29
C ALA A 293 -7.52 16.99 4.23
N VAL A 294 -7.58 16.00 5.12
CA VAL A 294 -6.68 14.82 5.11
C VAL A 294 -6.82 14.03 3.81
N ALA A 295 -8.05 13.81 3.33
CA ALA A 295 -8.30 13.12 2.06
C ALA A 295 -7.65 13.85 0.88
N SER A 296 -7.74 15.18 0.81
CA SER A 296 -7.11 15.96 -0.25
C SER A 296 -5.58 15.78 -0.27
N ILE A 297 -4.95 15.75 0.91
CA ILE A 297 -3.52 15.55 1.07
C ILE A 297 -3.10 14.18 0.51
N TYR A 298 -3.77 13.10 0.91
CA TYR A 298 -3.35 11.75 0.57
C TYR A 298 -3.79 11.26 -0.80
N ILE A 299 -4.93 11.72 -1.33
CA ILE A 299 -5.34 11.43 -2.71
C ILE A 299 -4.36 12.08 -3.69
N VAL A 300 -4.01 13.35 -3.48
CA VAL A 300 -2.99 14.04 -4.31
C VAL A 300 -1.63 13.36 -4.18
N SER A 301 -1.25 12.94 -2.97
CA SER A 301 -0.03 12.17 -2.73
C SER A 301 0.01 10.87 -3.55
N GLY A 302 -1.11 10.12 -3.62
CA GLY A 302 -1.22 8.93 -4.46
C GLY A 302 -0.99 9.23 -5.95
N LEU A 303 -1.53 10.35 -6.45
CA LEU A 303 -1.29 10.82 -7.82
C LEU A 303 0.16 11.25 -8.05
N MET A 304 0.79 11.89 -7.06
CA MET A 304 2.19 12.30 -7.14
C MET A 304 3.16 11.11 -7.20
N ASN A 305 2.79 9.96 -6.66
CA ASN A 305 3.55 8.72 -6.86
C ASN A 305 3.62 8.32 -8.35
N TYR A 306 2.50 8.45 -9.08
CA TYR A 306 2.46 8.19 -10.53
C TYR A 306 3.30 9.22 -11.32
N ILE A 307 3.17 10.51 -10.98
CA ILE A 307 3.95 11.60 -11.60
C ILE A 307 5.45 11.39 -11.32
N GLY A 308 5.82 11.03 -10.10
CA GLY A 308 7.19 10.70 -9.72
C GLY A 308 7.77 9.55 -10.55
N GLY A 309 6.96 8.54 -10.89
CA GLY A 309 7.35 7.48 -11.81
C GLY A 309 7.68 7.98 -13.22
N ILE A 310 6.84 8.84 -13.78
CA ILE A 310 7.10 9.48 -15.09
C ILE A 310 8.38 10.33 -15.06
N LEU A 311 8.59 11.07 -13.97
CA LEU A 311 9.79 11.89 -13.81
C LEU A 311 11.05 11.01 -13.69
N ALA A 312 11.00 9.90 -12.95
CA ALA A 312 12.10 8.96 -12.80
C ALA A 312 12.45 8.23 -14.10
N ASP A 313 11.48 8.05 -15.01
CA ASP A 313 11.71 7.50 -16.35
C ASP A 313 12.39 8.55 -17.29
N LYS A 314 12.15 9.84 -17.05
CA LYS A 314 12.59 10.93 -17.94
C LYS A 314 13.89 11.60 -17.48
N TYR A 315 14.13 11.68 -16.18
CA TYR A 315 15.25 12.36 -15.56
C TYR A 315 16.07 11.39 -14.71
N SER A 316 17.27 11.81 -14.28
CA SER A 316 18.08 11.01 -13.35
C SER A 316 17.33 10.74 -12.05
N GLU A 317 17.22 9.48 -11.69
CA GLU A 317 16.54 9.02 -10.46
C GLU A 317 17.18 9.64 -9.22
N LYS A 318 18.53 9.81 -9.22
CA LYS A 318 19.23 10.48 -8.13
C LYS A 318 18.77 11.94 -7.98
N ILE A 319 18.60 12.68 -9.08
CA ILE A 319 18.17 14.09 -9.02
C ILE A 319 16.75 14.16 -8.43
N ILE A 320 15.82 13.31 -8.92
CA ILE A 320 14.43 13.26 -8.39
C ILE A 320 14.44 12.92 -6.90
N TYR A 321 15.21 11.91 -6.51
CA TYR A 321 15.32 11.46 -5.13
C TYR A 321 15.84 12.56 -4.21
N VAL A 322 16.99 13.15 -4.54
CA VAL A 322 17.64 14.19 -3.73
C VAL A 322 16.83 15.49 -3.66
N SER A 323 16.26 15.94 -4.79
CA SER A 323 15.44 17.16 -4.81
C SER A 323 14.14 17.00 -4.02
N GLY A 324 13.52 15.82 -4.06
CA GLY A 324 12.32 15.54 -3.27
C GLY A 324 12.59 15.51 -1.77
N ILE A 325 13.71 14.89 -1.33
CA ILE A 325 14.16 14.91 0.06
C ILE A 325 14.40 16.34 0.55
N PHE A 326 15.09 17.17 -0.25
CA PHE A 326 15.34 18.57 0.08
C PHE A 326 14.05 19.39 0.21
N GLY A 327 13.14 19.24 -0.76
CA GLY A 327 11.84 19.92 -0.72
C GLY A 327 11.02 19.53 0.51
N GLN A 328 11.00 18.24 0.86
CA GLN A 328 10.32 17.76 2.06
C GLN A 328 10.94 18.31 3.34
N ALA A 329 12.29 18.39 3.42
CA ALA A 329 12.99 18.94 4.59
C ALA A 329 12.55 20.38 4.89
N ILE A 330 12.53 21.26 3.88
CA ILE A 330 12.10 22.65 4.03
C ILE A 330 10.64 22.74 4.45
N LEU A 331 9.76 21.97 3.80
CA LEU A 331 8.33 22.00 4.07
C LEU A 331 7.98 21.52 5.48
N LEU A 332 8.74 20.60 6.06
CA LEU A 332 8.55 20.17 7.45
C LEU A 332 8.74 21.32 8.45
N PHE A 333 9.72 22.20 8.26
CA PHE A 333 9.89 23.40 9.10
C PHE A 333 8.74 24.40 8.90
N ILE A 334 8.24 24.52 7.66
CA ILE A 334 7.11 25.41 7.37
C ILE A 334 5.84 24.87 8.03
N VAL A 335 5.53 23.57 7.88
CA VAL A 335 4.38 22.92 8.53
C VAL A 335 4.48 23.03 10.05
N ALA A 336 5.69 22.90 10.63
CA ALA A 336 5.91 23.03 12.07
C ALA A 336 5.38 24.37 12.62
N SER A 337 5.56 25.48 11.89
CA SER A 337 5.27 26.84 12.34
C SER A 337 3.99 27.43 11.75
N THR A 338 3.25 26.73 10.87
CA THR A 338 2.04 27.24 10.23
C THR A 338 0.80 26.94 11.07
N SER A 339 -0.01 27.97 11.37
CA SER A 339 -1.24 27.86 12.17
C SER A 339 -2.47 28.46 11.46
N ASN A 340 -2.48 28.51 10.14
CA ASN A 340 -3.60 28.99 9.32
C ASN A 340 -3.91 28.02 8.19
N TYR A 341 -4.90 28.34 7.33
CA TYR A 341 -5.34 27.47 6.23
C TYR A 341 -4.21 27.00 5.29
N LEU A 342 -3.09 27.72 5.20
CA LEU A 342 -1.91 27.30 4.43
C LEU A 342 -1.27 26.03 4.99
N LEU A 343 -1.55 25.67 6.24
CA LEU A 343 -1.13 24.40 6.84
C LEU A 343 -1.54 23.22 5.94
N ILE A 344 -2.78 23.19 5.45
CA ILE A 344 -3.28 22.11 4.58
C ILE A 344 -2.47 22.06 3.27
N VAL A 345 -2.16 23.21 2.69
CA VAL A 345 -1.38 23.31 1.45
C VAL A 345 0.05 22.81 1.67
N PHE A 346 0.72 23.26 2.73
CA PHE A 346 2.10 22.85 3.02
C PHE A 346 2.18 21.38 3.46
N ALA A 347 1.21 20.88 4.21
CA ALA A 347 1.10 19.45 4.54
C ALA A 347 0.91 18.60 3.27
N LEU A 348 0.02 19.02 2.35
CA LEU A 348 -0.17 18.39 1.05
C LEU A 348 1.14 18.35 0.26
N MET A 349 1.84 19.49 0.14
CA MET A 349 3.13 19.53 -0.56
C MET A 349 4.16 18.62 0.10
N THR A 350 4.23 18.60 1.43
CA THR A 350 5.18 17.75 2.19
C THR A 350 4.96 16.26 1.89
N VAL A 351 3.70 15.81 1.93
CA VAL A 351 3.34 14.40 1.66
C VAL A 351 3.46 14.09 0.16
N ALA A 352 3.17 15.06 -0.71
CA ALA A 352 3.35 14.92 -2.15
C ALA A 352 4.81 14.72 -2.55
N PHE A 353 5.74 15.49 -1.96
CA PHE A 353 7.18 15.27 -2.15
C PHE A 353 7.61 13.89 -1.66
N ASN A 354 7.18 13.47 -0.47
CA ASN A 354 7.48 12.13 0.06
C ASN A 354 7.05 11.02 -0.91
N SER A 355 5.84 11.12 -1.46
CA SER A 355 5.30 10.10 -2.36
C SER A 355 5.91 10.14 -3.75
N SER A 356 6.27 11.31 -4.27
CA SER A 356 6.81 11.47 -5.63
C SER A 356 8.20 10.84 -5.80
N ILE A 357 8.96 10.70 -4.73
CA ILE A 357 10.31 10.11 -4.77
C ILE A 357 10.33 8.60 -4.65
N LEU A 358 9.25 7.95 -4.21
CA LEU A 358 9.19 6.49 -4.04
C LEU A 358 9.53 5.68 -5.30
N PRO A 359 9.08 6.06 -6.51
CA PRO A 359 9.49 5.36 -7.73
C PRO A 359 10.98 5.49 -8.02
N ALA A 360 11.56 6.70 -7.87
CA ALA A 360 13.00 6.92 -8.06
C ALA A 360 13.84 6.13 -7.04
N GLU A 361 13.40 6.08 -5.78
CA GLU A 361 13.97 5.25 -4.72
C GLU A 361 13.99 3.77 -5.10
N ASN A 362 12.86 3.24 -5.59
CA ASN A 362 12.76 1.85 -6.03
C ASN A 362 13.72 1.55 -7.18
N VAL A 363 13.82 2.44 -8.17
CA VAL A 363 14.74 2.26 -9.30
C VAL A 363 16.20 2.32 -8.85
N LEU A 364 16.57 3.26 -7.99
CA LEU A 364 17.92 3.33 -7.42
C LEU A 364 18.26 2.07 -6.64
N LEU A 365 17.33 1.62 -5.78
CA LEU A 365 17.54 0.40 -5.00
C LEU A 365 17.72 -0.82 -5.89
N ALA A 366 16.92 -0.94 -6.97
CA ALA A 366 17.07 -2.02 -7.95
C ALA A 366 18.41 -1.96 -8.69
N LYS A 367 18.83 -0.77 -9.13
CA LYS A 367 20.10 -0.58 -9.88
C LYS A 367 21.35 -0.86 -9.05
N PHE A 368 21.30 -0.59 -7.75
CA PHE A 368 22.43 -0.81 -6.84
C PHE A 368 22.41 -2.12 -6.09
N SER A 369 21.30 -2.87 -6.15
CA SER A 369 21.20 -4.19 -5.53
C SER A 369 21.66 -5.28 -6.48
N PRO A 370 22.51 -6.24 -6.02
CA PRO A 370 22.83 -7.43 -6.81
C PRO A 370 21.53 -8.18 -7.14
N GLU A 371 21.36 -8.59 -8.40
CA GLU A 371 20.13 -9.27 -8.86
C GLU A 371 19.74 -10.48 -7.99
N LYS A 372 20.75 -11.26 -7.56
CA LYS A 372 20.58 -12.40 -6.66
C LYS A 372 19.93 -12.04 -5.32
N TYR A 373 20.15 -10.80 -4.82
CA TYR A 373 19.70 -10.36 -3.50
C TYR A 373 18.61 -9.29 -3.56
N GLN A 374 18.11 -8.93 -4.75
CA GLN A 374 17.08 -7.90 -4.90
C GLN A 374 15.84 -8.18 -4.06
N GLY A 375 15.34 -9.42 -4.07
CA GLY A 375 14.21 -9.81 -3.24
C GLY A 375 14.46 -9.62 -1.73
N LEU A 376 15.67 -9.96 -1.27
CA LEU A 376 16.06 -9.74 0.12
C LEU A 376 16.15 -8.25 0.47
N VAL A 377 16.75 -7.44 -0.41
CA VAL A 377 16.89 -5.98 -0.21
C VAL A 377 15.53 -5.29 -0.15
N TYR A 378 14.61 -5.66 -1.05
CA TYR A 378 13.22 -5.17 -1.00
C TYR A 378 12.47 -5.68 0.24
N GLY A 379 12.69 -6.93 0.64
CA GLY A 379 12.16 -7.47 1.89
C GLY A 379 12.61 -6.65 3.10
N ILE A 380 13.92 -6.38 3.22
CA ILE A 380 14.48 -5.54 4.27
C ILE A 380 13.89 -4.12 4.21
N LYS A 381 13.79 -3.52 3.00
CA LYS A 381 13.15 -2.22 2.81
C LYS A 381 11.76 -2.16 3.45
N PHE A 382 10.89 -3.11 3.17
CA PHE A 382 9.54 -3.12 3.73
C PHE A 382 9.54 -3.34 5.25
N ILE A 383 10.41 -4.25 5.75
CA ILE A 383 10.54 -4.48 7.19
C ILE A 383 10.92 -3.20 7.91
N VAL A 384 11.99 -2.51 7.48
CA VAL A 384 12.46 -1.29 8.16
C VAL A 384 11.47 -0.13 8.03
N SER A 385 10.76 -0.02 6.90
CA SER A 385 9.74 1.02 6.68
C SER A 385 8.53 0.86 7.59
N PHE A 386 8.15 -0.37 7.96
CA PHE A 386 6.99 -0.62 8.83
C PHE A 386 7.39 -0.82 10.30
N ALA A 387 8.56 -1.37 10.58
CA ALA A 387 9.04 -1.57 11.95
C ALA A 387 9.25 -0.26 12.71
N ILE A 388 9.39 0.87 12.01
CA ILE A 388 9.56 2.20 12.60
C ILE A 388 8.23 2.83 13.07
N ALA A 389 7.07 2.34 12.58
CA ALA A 389 5.77 2.92 12.87
C ALA A 389 5.42 2.98 14.37
N PRO A 390 5.70 1.96 15.20
CA PRO A 390 5.45 2.05 16.65
C PRO A 390 6.23 3.17 17.32
N ILE A 391 7.47 3.44 16.88
CA ILE A 391 8.28 4.54 17.40
C ILE A 391 7.65 5.89 17.03
N ALA A 392 7.09 6.02 15.83
CA ALA A 392 6.37 7.21 15.43
C ALA A 392 5.15 7.45 16.33
N VAL A 393 4.36 6.42 16.63
CA VAL A 393 3.19 6.51 17.53
C VAL A 393 3.60 6.99 18.92
N LEU A 394 4.67 6.41 19.50
CA LEU A 394 5.18 6.81 20.81
C LEU A 394 5.65 8.27 20.85
N LEU A 395 6.36 8.71 19.80
CA LEU A 395 6.85 10.08 19.73
C LEU A 395 5.72 11.10 19.52
N ILE A 396 4.70 10.75 18.77
CA ILE A 396 3.49 11.57 18.60
C ILE A 396 2.76 11.70 19.91
N SER A 397 2.49 10.59 20.59
CA SER A 397 1.86 10.57 21.91
C SER A 397 2.66 11.43 22.90
N LYS A 398 3.97 11.20 23.02
CA LYS A 398 4.83 11.92 23.96
C LYS A 398 4.96 13.42 23.64
N SER A 399 5.00 13.78 22.33
CA SER A 399 4.99 15.20 21.92
C SER A 399 3.73 15.89 22.38
N TYR A 400 2.57 15.26 22.16
CA TYR A 400 1.28 15.83 22.55
C TYR A 400 1.11 15.89 24.07
N GLU A 401 1.47 14.86 24.82
CA GLU A 401 1.45 14.82 26.29
C GLU A 401 2.24 15.99 26.91
N ILE A 402 3.42 16.33 26.34
CA ILE A 402 4.31 17.36 26.91
C ILE A 402 3.92 18.77 26.49
N THR A 403 3.50 18.95 25.23
CA THR A 403 3.38 20.31 24.64
C THR A 403 1.99 20.62 24.14
N SER A 404 1.08 19.64 24.11
CA SER A 404 -0.23 19.71 23.43
C SER A 404 -0.11 20.13 21.95
N GLU A 405 1.09 19.91 21.34
CA GLU A 405 1.45 20.35 20.00
C GLU A 405 2.51 19.42 19.36
N PHE A 406 2.81 19.65 18.07
CA PHE A 406 3.76 18.84 17.30
C PHE A 406 4.91 19.64 16.70
N ILE A 407 5.09 20.90 17.07
CA ILE A 407 6.10 21.82 16.50
C ILE A 407 7.49 21.20 16.57
N TYR A 408 7.92 20.79 17.76
CA TYR A 408 9.27 20.21 17.97
C TYR A 408 9.45 18.87 17.25
N LEU A 409 8.38 18.08 17.17
CA LEU A 409 8.39 16.81 16.44
C LEU A 409 8.64 17.04 14.94
N TYR A 410 7.92 17.99 14.32
CA TYR A 410 8.10 18.31 12.91
C TYR A 410 9.43 18.99 12.62
N MET A 411 9.92 19.87 13.50
CA MET A 411 11.28 20.42 13.39
C MET A 411 12.34 19.31 13.45
N GLY A 412 12.22 18.37 14.38
CA GLY A 412 13.09 17.20 14.46
C GLY A 412 13.08 16.37 13.17
N CYS A 413 11.90 16.14 12.60
CA CYS A 413 11.75 15.50 11.29
C CYS A 413 12.46 16.29 10.18
N GLY A 414 12.35 17.62 10.16
CA GLY A 414 13.05 18.48 9.22
C GLY A 414 14.57 18.34 9.31
N PHE A 415 15.13 18.33 10.52
CA PHE A 415 16.56 18.10 10.74
C PHE A 415 17.01 16.70 10.29
N ILE A 416 16.22 15.66 10.58
CA ILE A 416 16.49 14.30 10.09
C ILE A 416 16.55 14.30 8.55
N MET A 417 15.60 14.99 7.89
CA MET A 417 15.59 15.06 6.42
C MET A 417 16.74 15.84 5.83
N ILE A 418 17.28 16.86 6.53
CA ILE A 418 18.53 17.53 6.11
C ILE A 418 19.70 16.54 6.15
N LEU A 419 19.81 15.74 7.22
CA LEU A 419 20.87 14.73 7.30
C LEU A 419 20.72 13.67 6.21
N VAL A 420 19.50 13.22 5.96
CA VAL A 420 19.21 12.28 4.85
C VAL A 420 19.55 12.91 3.50
N PHE A 421 19.25 14.19 3.29
CA PHE A 421 19.63 14.93 2.08
C PHE A 421 21.15 14.92 1.87
N ILE A 422 21.93 15.26 2.88
CA ILE A 422 23.41 15.26 2.83
C ILE A 422 23.91 13.86 2.46
N MET A 423 23.38 12.81 3.06
CA MET A 423 23.71 11.43 2.74
C MET A 423 23.31 11.07 1.30
N ALA A 424 22.11 11.43 0.85
CA ALA A 424 21.61 11.12 -0.48
C ALA A 424 22.41 11.82 -1.61
N VAL A 425 22.93 13.02 -1.36
CA VAL A 425 23.82 13.71 -2.30
C VAL A 425 25.07 12.88 -2.59
N SER A 426 25.60 12.12 -1.63
CA SER A 426 26.77 11.26 -1.80
C SER A 426 26.53 10.01 -2.64
N LEU A 427 25.26 9.64 -2.92
CA LEU A 427 24.95 8.52 -3.81
C LEU A 427 25.54 8.73 -5.20
N PRO A 428 26.09 7.71 -5.86
CA PRO A 428 26.57 7.83 -7.23
C PRO A 428 25.38 7.96 -8.20
N TYR A 429 25.64 8.53 -9.39
CA TYR A 429 24.71 8.42 -10.50
C TYR A 429 24.66 6.97 -10.97
N ALA A 430 23.47 6.42 -11.13
CA ALA A 430 23.33 5.10 -11.71
C ALA A 430 23.81 5.17 -13.18
N ARG A 431 24.85 4.39 -13.52
CA ARG A 431 25.32 4.31 -14.92
C ARG A 431 24.21 3.66 -15.76
N GLU A 432 23.85 4.31 -16.87
CA GLU A 432 22.96 3.69 -17.85
C GLU A 432 23.62 2.39 -18.37
N PRO A 433 22.83 1.30 -18.55
CA PRO A 433 23.34 0.15 -19.26
C PRO A 433 23.78 0.62 -20.64
N LYS A 434 25.04 0.33 -21.03
CA LYS A 434 25.50 0.58 -22.40
C LYS A 434 24.55 -0.17 -23.33
N THR A 435 23.78 0.55 -24.12
CA THR A 435 23.05 -0.02 -25.25
C THR A 435 24.06 -0.66 -26.18
N ILE A 436 24.08 -2.00 -26.23
CA ILE A 436 24.82 -2.79 -27.20
C ILE A 436 24.01 -2.85 -28.49
#